data_a5d14636b8b6c9841e04fcb8879f05ae
#
_entry.id   a5d14636b8b6c9841e04fcb8879f05ae
#
_cell.length_a   1.000
_cell.length_b   1.000
_cell.length_c   1.000
_cell.angle_alpha   90.00
_cell.angle_beta   90.00
_cell.angle_gamma   90.00
#
_symmetry.space_group_name_H-M   'P 1'
#
loop_
_entity.id
_entity.type
_entity.pdbx_description
1 polymer ?
#
loop_
_entity_poly.entity_id
_entity_poly.type
_entity_poly.pdbx_seq_one_letter_code
_entity_poly.pdbx_strand_id
1 'polypeptide(L)'
;MVQESIIKKGSLLVYTRLPEEEAYSTSLAGSVHFAYSRDGVFYEPLNQNYGILFPSATIRQPNTLNEKALRNPFIFHTKEGEFGILAVRINADGSEDDESRGKILIWTSEDLIRFDEKGLFDLGIDTIVASAVCRYDAALRQYIISWQDKAGRYYQNTLINLNSPDKISAARSGDAFSYAAEVSGPEGAVNGNILDVDASFGEDLLLRWSPLENIAVHVPKTAIVSSKEELNAVTATAVYTDGSTAPKQVRWESGDIDFKTPGIYSVSGTVFQPEYPFPLAKGYADPDILHWNGKYYFLATNDNMNFIGLYVREADTVEGLFNGAPEHLILDKDEKRGFLQTFWAPEFHIIGGELYILFAVSGVKWGPQCHMMKLKKGGKITDAASWETPVRVQRMDGRNLADGIEDITLDMNHFHVGGKDYLTWSYRIWTGKPHDSGSMIYIAETSPKAPWKLISEPVLLTRPVYGWENIHHTINNEGPYAFVANGTVYLTYSGGAAGGYSYAVGLLTAKADADLLDPSVWNKRCTPVMSYYSAEEFGPGHNAFFVDESGNLMITFHAEESYIKDGGLRCSGMRRVHFDIHGNPRFDMTPKRDLNPQLCQVTLRVVVK
;
A
#
# COMPACT_ATOMS: atom_id res chain seq x y z
N MET A 1 44.33 2.81 24.56
CA MET A 1 43.92 1.66 23.77
C MET A 1 42.46 1.90 23.37
N VAL A 2 42.24 2.32 22.13
CA VAL A 2 40.90 2.43 21.55
C VAL A 2 40.49 0.99 21.31
N GLN A 3 39.49 0.49 22.01
CA GLN A 3 38.82 -0.76 21.67
C GLN A 3 38.20 -0.54 20.29
N GLU A 4 38.79 -1.12 19.23
CA GLU A 4 38.10 -1.32 17.98
C GLU A 4 36.87 -2.22 18.32
N SER A 5 35.69 -1.61 18.28
CA SER A 5 34.44 -2.36 18.33
C SER A 5 34.46 -3.28 17.12
N ILE A 6 34.58 -4.60 17.33
CA ILE A 6 34.39 -5.58 16.27
C ILE A 6 32.98 -5.37 15.73
N ILE A 7 32.86 -4.76 14.56
CA ILE A 7 31.57 -4.60 13.88
C ILE A 7 31.08 -6.02 13.59
N LYS A 8 30.02 -6.41 14.29
CA LYS A 8 29.34 -7.68 14.01
C LYS A 8 28.80 -7.62 12.59
N LYS A 9 29.12 -8.59 11.77
CA LYS A 9 28.58 -8.72 10.41
C LYS A 9 27.40 -9.68 10.43
N GLY A 10 26.41 -9.37 9.61
CA GLY A 10 25.37 -10.26 9.14
C GLY A 10 25.49 -10.44 7.64
N SER A 11 24.61 -11.22 7.03
CA SER A 11 24.60 -11.45 5.59
C SER A 11 23.20 -11.40 5.01
N LEU A 12 23.08 -10.82 3.81
CA LEU A 12 21.86 -10.77 3.01
C LEU A 12 21.97 -11.76 1.86
N LEU A 13 20.99 -12.65 1.71
CA LEU A 13 20.77 -13.46 0.52
C LEU A 13 19.76 -12.75 -0.37
N VAL A 14 20.12 -12.55 -1.65
CA VAL A 14 19.17 -12.16 -2.69
C VAL A 14 18.73 -13.40 -3.47
N TYR A 15 17.44 -13.48 -3.83
CA TYR A 15 16.92 -14.66 -4.53
C TYR A 15 15.64 -14.32 -5.30
N THR A 16 15.23 -15.22 -6.22
CA THR A 16 13.86 -15.33 -6.73
C THR A 16 13.23 -16.60 -6.15
N ARG A 17 11.92 -16.77 -6.33
CA ARG A 17 11.24 -17.99 -5.88
C ARG A 17 10.87 -18.90 -7.06
N LEU A 18 10.66 -20.18 -6.75
CA LEU A 18 9.91 -21.06 -7.63
C LEU A 18 8.42 -20.69 -7.57
N PRO A 19 7.71 -20.65 -8.70
CA PRO A 19 6.29 -20.43 -8.68
C PRO A 19 5.57 -21.65 -8.05
N GLU A 20 4.53 -21.36 -7.28
CA GLU A 20 3.62 -22.35 -6.74
C GLU A 20 2.28 -22.21 -7.45
N GLU A 21 1.77 -23.31 -8.00
CA GLU A 21 0.52 -23.29 -8.75
C GLU A 21 -0.61 -22.69 -7.88
N GLU A 22 -1.27 -21.64 -8.39
CA GLU A 22 -2.34 -20.86 -7.75
C GLU A 22 -1.93 -20.03 -6.50
N ALA A 23 -0.98 -20.46 -5.70
CA ALA A 23 -0.61 -19.76 -4.46
C ALA A 23 0.37 -18.60 -4.70
N TYR A 24 1.37 -18.81 -5.56
CA TYR A 24 2.42 -17.83 -5.82
C TYR A 24 2.78 -17.81 -7.30
N SER A 25 2.11 -16.95 -8.08
CA SER A 25 2.21 -16.91 -9.53
C SER A 25 3.62 -16.64 -10.04
N THR A 26 3.89 -16.96 -11.32
CA THR A 26 5.20 -16.70 -11.95
C THR A 26 5.59 -15.22 -11.89
N SER A 27 4.65 -14.29 -12.01
CA SER A 27 4.91 -12.85 -11.90
C SER A 27 5.29 -12.41 -10.47
N LEU A 28 4.80 -13.09 -9.43
CA LEU A 28 5.25 -12.88 -8.06
C LEU A 28 6.60 -13.55 -7.80
N ALA A 29 6.76 -14.80 -8.23
CA ALA A 29 7.96 -15.60 -8.04
C ALA A 29 9.18 -14.99 -8.75
N GLY A 30 8.99 -14.41 -9.93
CA GLY A 30 9.99 -13.69 -10.71
C GLY A 30 10.20 -12.24 -10.26
N SER A 31 10.13 -11.96 -8.97
CA SER A 31 10.56 -10.70 -8.33
C SER A 31 11.80 -10.92 -7.48
N VAL A 32 12.45 -9.83 -7.04
CA VAL A 32 13.58 -9.95 -6.10
C VAL A 32 13.06 -10.10 -4.68
N HIS A 33 13.59 -11.08 -3.98
CA HIS A 33 13.37 -11.38 -2.58
C HIS A 33 14.68 -11.23 -1.83
N PHE A 34 14.62 -10.95 -0.53
CA PHE A 34 15.77 -10.90 0.36
C PHE A 34 15.52 -11.73 1.61
N ALA A 35 16.61 -12.29 2.15
CA ALA A 35 16.61 -12.91 3.46
C ALA A 35 17.87 -12.46 4.24
N TYR A 36 17.73 -12.30 5.54
CA TYR A 36 18.82 -11.89 6.42
C TYR A 36 19.28 -13.03 7.31
N SER A 37 20.58 -13.12 7.52
CA SER A 37 21.18 -14.10 8.43
C SER A 37 22.16 -13.44 9.39
N ARG A 38 22.08 -13.83 10.67
CA ARG A 38 22.99 -13.41 11.75
C ARG A 38 24.24 -14.29 11.83
N ASP A 39 24.17 -15.50 11.29
CA ASP A 39 25.18 -16.54 11.45
C ASP A 39 25.71 -17.12 10.12
N GLY A 40 25.13 -16.71 8.99
CA GLY A 40 25.45 -17.21 7.65
C GLY A 40 24.89 -18.60 7.35
N VAL A 41 24.08 -19.18 8.25
CA VAL A 41 23.52 -20.54 8.13
C VAL A 41 22.00 -20.51 7.96
N PHE A 42 21.31 -19.79 8.84
CA PHE A 42 19.86 -19.64 8.79
C PHE A 42 19.51 -18.27 8.22
N TYR A 43 18.76 -18.27 7.12
CA TYR A 43 18.31 -17.08 6.42
C TYR A 43 16.81 -16.84 6.66
N GLU A 44 16.49 -15.82 7.45
CA GLU A 44 15.13 -15.39 7.74
C GLU A 44 14.59 -14.53 6.57
N PRO A 45 13.50 -14.96 5.89
CA PRO A 45 12.99 -14.23 4.74
C PRO A 45 12.40 -12.88 5.16
N LEU A 46 12.70 -11.81 4.42
CA LEU A 46 12.07 -10.53 4.57
C LEU A 46 10.69 -10.51 3.91
N ASN A 47 9.82 -9.58 4.34
CA ASN A 47 8.48 -9.39 3.79
C ASN A 47 7.65 -10.69 3.73
N GLN A 48 7.80 -11.56 4.75
CA GLN A 48 7.08 -12.83 4.83
C GLN A 48 7.28 -13.72 3.59
N ASN A 49 8.49 -13.71 3.01
CA ASN A 49 8.84 -14.43 1.78
C ASN A 49 8.03 -13.98 0.54
N TYR A 50 7.49 -12.75 0.56
CA TYR A 50 6.84 -12.11 -0.58
C TYR A 50 7.82 -11.19 -1.31
N GLY A 51 7.62 -10.97 -2.63
CA GLY A 51 8.50 -10.15 -3.46
C GLY A 51 8.63 -8.71 -2.96
N ILE A 52 9.85 -8.18 -3.00
CA ILE A 52 10.18 -6.83 -2.52
C ILE A 52 10.41 -5.87 -3.68
N LEU A 53 11.10 -6.31 -4.74
CA LEU A 53 11.40 -5.50 -5.92
C LEU A 53 10.87 -6.19 -7.18
N PHE A 54 9.94 -5.53 -7.84
CA PHE A 54 9.32 -5.97 -9.08
C PHE A 54 9.83 -5.14 -10.26
N PRO A 55 10.08 -5.75 -11.43
CA PRO A 55 10.38 -4.98 -12.64
C PRO A 55 9.12 -4.29 -13.16
N SER A 56 9.30 -3.14 -13.78
CA SER A 56 8.22 -2.44 -14.45
C SER A 56 7.84 -3.15 -15.77
N ALA A 57 6.53 -3.31 -16.01
CA ALA A 57 6.00 -3.73 -17.30
C ALA A 57 6.39 -2.73 -18.40
N THR A 58 6.58 -3.19 -19.62
CA THR A 58 6.77 -2.32 -20.77
C THR A 58 5.44 -2.00 -21.46
N ILE A 59 5.39 -0.88 -22.19
CA ILE A 59 4.18 -0.45 -22.88
C ILE A 59 4.34 -0.78 -24.37
N ARG A 60 3.47 -1.67 -24.88
CA ARG A 60 3.33 -1.95 -26.32
C ARG A 60 2.30 -1.01 -26.91
N GLN A 61 2.60 -0.49 -28.10
CA GLN A 61 1.67 0.37 -28.80
C GLN A 61 0.37 -0.40 -29.21
N PRO A 62 -0.81 0.23 -29.14
CA PRO A 62 -0.99 1.65 -28.78
C PRO A 62 -1.00 1.92 -27.27
N ASN A 63 -1.25 0.97 -26.38
CA ASN A 63 -1.33 1.25 -24.94
C ASN A 63 -1.31 0.01 -24.01
N THR A 64 -1.04 -1.18 -24.54
CA THR A 64 -1.12 -2.45 -23.81
C THR A 64 0.12 -2.64 -22.94
N LEU A 65 -0.07 -3.06 -21.69
CA LEU A 65 1.01 -3.47 -20.81
C LEU A 65 1.55 -4.85 -21.18
N ASN A 66 2.87 -4.98 -21.17
CA ASN A 66 3.59 -6.24 -21.33
C ASN A 66 4.33 -6.54 -20.02
N GLU A 67 3.71 -7.39 -19.21
CA GLU A 67 4.21 -7.73 -17.88
C GLU A 67 5.61 -8.36 -17.94
N LYS A 68 6.43 -8.03 -16.96
CA LYS A 68 7.82 -8.51 -16.83
C LYS A 68 8.03 -9.22 -15.51
N ALA A 69 9.02 -10.10 -15.50
CA ALA A 69 9.55 -10.78 -14.33
C ALA A 69 11.09 -10.74 -14.35
N LEU A 70 11.72 -11.25 -13.32
CA LEU A 70 13.16 -11.28 -13.14
C LEU A 70 13.66 -12.70 -12.90
N ARG A 71 14.91 -12.93 -13.28
CA ARG A 71 15.67 -14.10 -12.87
C ARG A 71 17.11 -13.71 -12.53
N ASN A 72 17.75 -14.58 -11.76
CA ASN A 72 19.17 -14.47 -11.41
C ASN A 72 19.55 -13.10 -10.84
N PRO A 73 18.90 -12.63 -9.74
CA PRO A 73 19.25 -11.37 -9.11
C PRO A 73 20.63 -11.44 -8.44
N PHE A 74 21.37 -10.35 -8.47
CA PHE A 74 22.67 -10.21 -7.83
C PHE A 74 22.76 -8.87 -7.09
N ILE A 75 23.16 -8.88 -5.81
CA ILE A 75 23.34 -7.70 -4.96
C ILE A 75 24.83 -7.39 -4.78
N PHE A 76 25.20 -6.10 -4.81
CA PHE A 76 26.57 -5.62 -4.65
C PHE A 76 26.62 -4.25 -3.98
N HIS A 77 27.79 -3.83 -3.46
CA HIS A 77 27.98 -2.46 -2.98
C HIS A 77 28.37 -1.52 -4.13
N THR A 78 27.73 -0.37 -4.19
CA THR A 78 28.10 0.73 -5.09
C THR A 78 29.36 1.45 -4.57
N LYS A 79 29.93 2.31 -5.38
CA LYS A 79 31.09 3.15 -4.96
C LYS A 79 30.74 4.13 -3.83
N GLU A 80 29.46 4.48 -3.70
CA GLU A 80 28.92 5.35 -2.65
C GLU A 80 28.64 4.59 -1.35
N GLY A 81 28.73 3.24 -1.35
CA GLY A 81 28.39 2.39 -0.22
C GLY A 81 26.90 2.00 -0.16
N GLU A 82 26.10 2.41 -1.15
CA GLU A 82 24.71 1.97 -1.31
C GLU A 82 24.67 0.52 -1.84
N PHE A 83 23.46 -0.03 -1.96
CA PHE A 83 23.21 -1.32 -2.58
C PHE A 83 22.91 -1.15 -4.07
N GLY A 84 23.62 -1.91 -4.92
CA GLY A 84 23.24 -2.15 -6.30
C GLY A 84 22.58 -3.51 -6.43
N ILE A 85 21.49 -3.60 -7.17
CA ILE A 85 20.82 -4.85 -7.53
C ILE A 85 20.78 -4.95 -9.04
N LEU A 86 21.22 -6.06 -9.61
CA LEU A 86 21.02 -6.35 -11.01
C LEU A 86 20.24 -7.66 -11.19
N ALA A 87 19.51 -7.76 -12.30
CA ALA A 87 18.82 -9.00 -12.66
C ALA A 87 18.62 -9.11 -14.18
N VAL A 88 18.36 -10.31 -14.65
CA VAL A 88 17.95 -10.56 -16.03
C VAL A 88 16.43 -10.41 -16.11
N ARG A 89 15.94 -9.50 -16.96
CA ARG A 89 14.51 -9.32 -17.20
C ARG A 89 13.99 -10.38 -18.16
N ILE A 90 12.84 -10.97 -17.84
CA ILE A 90 12.12 -11.96 -18.63
C ILE A 90 10.66 -11.55 -18.74
N ASN A 91 9.86 -12.22 -19.55
CA ASN A 91 8.41 -12.06 -19.56
C ASN A 91 7.77 -12.68 -18.31
N ALA A 92 6.59 -12.21 -17.92
CA ALA A 92 5.90 -12.68 -16.71
C ALA A 92 5.52 -14.18 -16.75
N ASP A 93 5.42 -14.79 -17.94
CA ASP A 93 5.19 -16.22 -18.13
C ASP A 93 6.49 -17.09 -18.00
N GLY A 94 7.61 -16.44 -17.70
CA GLY A 94 8.93 -17.10 -17.60
C GLY A 94 9.67 -17.25 -18.93
N SER A 95 9.06 -16.87 -20.06
CA SER A 95 9.72 -16.89 -21.36
C SER A 95 10.76 -15.78 -21.51
N GLU A 96 11.65 -15.91 -22.49
CA GLU A 96 12.67 -14.92 -22.76
C GLU A 96 12.03 -13.60 -23.24
N ASP A 97 12.57 -12.49 -22.75
CA ASP A 97 12.16 -11.16 -23.17
C ASP A 97 13.06 -10.67 -24.33
N ASP A 98 12.53 -10.65 -25.53
CA ASP A 98 13.27 -10.18 -26.72
C ASP A 98 13.71 -8.72 -26.62
N GLU A 99 12.99 -7.88 -25.87
CA GLU A 99 13.35 -6.47 -25.64
C GLU A 99 14.61 -6.35 -24.75
N SER A 100 14.93 -7.40 -23.98
CA SER A 100 16.07 -7.46 -23.05
C SER A 100 17.25 -8.32 -23.57
N ARG A 101 17.25 -8.72 -24.83
CA ARG A 101 18.38 -9.47 -25.41
C ARG A 101 19.66 -8.66 -25.28
N GLY A 102 20.72 -9.29 -24.74
CA GLY A 102 22.00 -8.65 -24.48
C GLY A 102 21.96 -7.54 -23.43
N LYS A 103 20.96 -7.51 -22.57
CA LYS A 103 20.79 -6.45 -21.57
C LYS A 103 20.54 -7.01 -20.18
N ILE A 104 20.86 -6.20 -19.17
CA ILE A 104 20.55 -6.44 -17.75
C ILE A 104 19.85 -5.21 -17.17
N LEU A 105 18.98 -5.42 -16.19
CA LEU A 105 18.29 -4.37 -15.47
C LEU A 105 19.02 -4.10 -14.14
N ILE A 106 19.23 -2.81 -13.81
CA ILE A 106 19.94 -2.42 -12.58
C ILE A 106 19.10 -1.42 -11.79
N TRP A 107 19.12 -1.58 -10.46
CA TRP A 107 18.59 -0.65 -9.47
C TRP A 107 19.67 -0.27 -8.46
N THR A 108 19.48 0.87 -7.79
CA THR A 108 20.21 1.22 -6.57
C THR A 108 19.24 1.45 -5.43
N SER A 109 19.74 1.29 -4.19
CA SER A 109 18.96 1.54 -2.97
C SER A 109 19.91 1.87 -1.80
N GLU A 110 19.54 2.85 -0.99
CA GLU A 110 20.25 3.16 0.25
C GLU A 110 19.78 2.25 1.40
N ASP A 111 18.51 1.81 1.36
CA ASP A 111 17.82 1.22 2.51
C ASP A 111 17.13 -0.12 2.23
N LEU A 112 17.19 -0.64 1.01
CA LEU A 112 16.48 -1.84 0.52
C LEU A 112 14.96 -1.81 0.77
N ILE A 113 14.40 -0.59 0.84
CA ILE A 113 12.96 -0.31 0.93
C ILE A 113 12.52 0.49 -0.30
N ARG A 114 13.33 1.49 -0.70
CA ARG A 114 13.12 2.33 -1.88
C ARG A 114 14.17 1.99 -2.91
N PHE A 115 13.74 1.80 -4.13
CA PHE A 115 14.60 1.40 -5.24
C PHE A 115 14.52 2.42 -6.37
N ASP A 116 15.69 2.80 -6.89
CA ASP A 116 15.82 3.67 -8.05
C ASP A 116 16.26 2.82 -9.25
N GLU A 117 15.34 2.63 -10.21
CA GLU A 117 15.59 1.87 -11.43
C GLU A 117 16.49 2.67 -12.38
N LYS A 118 17.70 2.17 -12.62
CA LYS A 118 18.68 2.78 -13.53
C LYS A 118 18.45 2.42 -14.99
N GLY A 119 17.54 1.48 -15.25
CA GLY A 119 17.15 1.03 -16.58
C GLY A 119 17.95 -0.17 -17.11
N LEU A 120 17.73 -0.48 -18.38
CA LEU A 120 18.38 -1.58 -19.09
C LEU A 120 19.75 -1.14 -19.61
N PHE A 121 20.79 -1.89 -19.23
CA PHE A 121 22.16 -1.71 -19.66
C PHE A 121 22.46 -2.64 -20.84
N ASP A 122 22.71 -2.08 -22.03
CA ASP A 122 23.04 -2.83 -23.24
C ASP A 122 24.50 -3.28 -23.22
N LEU A 123 24.72 -4.58 -23.11
CA LEU A 123 26.03 -5.21 -23.03
C LEU A 123 26.74 -5.31 -24.40
N GLY A 124 26.06 -4.90 -25.47
CA GLY A 124 26.64 -4.78 -26.82
C GLY A 124 26.69 -6.08 -27.62
N ILE A 125 26.07 -7.15 -27.18
CA ILE A 125 25.99 -8.44 -27.89
C ILE A 125 24.55 -8.91 -27.91
N ASP A 126 23.96 -9.11 -29.08
CA ASP A 126 22.60 -9.65 -29.25
C ASP A 126 22.56 -11.15 -28.93
N THR A 127 22.42 -11.46 -27.67
CA THR A 127 22.31 -12.84 -27.17
C THR A 127 21.42 -12.86 -25.91
N ILE A 128 21.04 -14.03 -25.45
CA ILE A 128 20.30 -14.17 -24.19
C ILE A 128 21.30 -14.22 -23.04
N VAL A 129 21.19 -13.26 -22.12
CA VAL A 129 21.98 -13.26 -20.88
C VAL A 129 21.46 -14.36 -19.95
N ALA A 130 22.34 -15.27 -19.52
CA ALA A 130 22.01 -16.32 -18.55
C ALA A 130 22.13 -15.80 -17.13
N SER A 131 23.27 -15.19 -16.78
CA SER A 131 23.56 -14.60 -15.47
C SER A 131 24.54 -13.45 -15.58
N ALA A 132 24.54 -12.55 -14.61
CA ALA A 132 25.49 -11.46 -14.52
C ALA A 132 25.85 -11.17 -13.06
N VAL A 133 27.06 -10.65 -12.84
CA VAL A 133 27.55 -10.16 -11.55
C VAL A 133 28.17 -8.78 -11.75
N CYS A 134 28.14 -7.95 -10.71
CA CYS A 134 28.72 -6.62 -10.74
C CYS A 134 29.55 -6.37 -9.48
N ARG A 135 30.69 -5.68 -9.65
CA ARG A 135 31.49 -5.18 -8.54
C ARG A 135 32.06 -3.81 -8.88
N TYR A 136 32.25 -2.97 -7.88
CA TYR A 136 33.04 -1.76 -8.03
C TYR A 136 34.52 -2.06 -7.80
N ASP A 137 35.39 -1.67 -8.74
CA ASP A 137 36.84 -1.76 -8.63
C ASP A 137 37.40 -0.40 -8.24
N ALA A 138 37.82 -0.26 -6.97
CA ALA A 138 38.33 1.01 -6.44
C ALA A 138 39.66 1.46 -7.08
N ALA A 139 40.49 0.48 -7.50
CA ALA A 139 41.77 0.80 -8.16
C ALA A 139 41.56 1.37 -9.58
N LEU A 140 40.63 0.79 -10.32
CA LEU A 140 40.28 1.22 -11.67
C LEU A 140 39.18 2.32 -11.66
N ARG A 141 38.54 2.59 -10.51
CA ARG A 141 37.44 3.54 -10.33
C ARG A 141 36.27 3.31 -11.30
N GLN A 142 35.91 2.05 -11.50
CA GLN A 142 34.83 1.63 -12.40
C GLN A 142 34.11 0.40 -11.89
N TYR A 143 32.88 0.24 -12.33
CA TYR A 143 32.16 -1.02 -12.19
C TYR A 143 32.62 -2.00 -13.23
N ILE A 144 32.73 -3.25 -12.86
CA ILE A 144 33.02 -4.39 -13.71
C ILE A 144 31.81 -5.29 -13.71
N ILE A 145 31.17 -5.44 -14.86
CA ILE A 145 30.03 -6.33 -15.08
C ILE A 145 30.57 -7.57 -15.81
N SER A 146 30.58 -8.71 -15.14
CA SER A 146 30.88 -10.00 -15.76
C SER A 146 29.58 -10.77 -15.99
N TRP A 147 29.41 -11.35 -17.16
CA TRP A 147 28.17 -12.03 -17.51
C TRP A 147 28.39 -13.23 -18.41
N GLN A 148 27.43 -14.15 -18.40
CA GLN A 148 27.40 -15.38 -19.18
C GLN A 148 26.18 -15.36 -20.09
N ASP A 149 26.35 -15.80 -21.35
CA ASP A 149 25.22 -16.06 -22.23
C ASP A 149 24.70 -17.50 -22.10
N LYS A 150 23.55 -17.79 -22.68
CA LYS A 150 22.96 -19.14 -22.70
C LYS A 150 23.82 -20.19 -23.40
N ALA A 151 24.76 -19.78 -24.24
CA ALA A 151 25.71 -20.68 -24.89
C ALA A 151 26.93 -21.01 -24.00
N GLY A 152 26.97 -20.49 -22.77
CA GLY A 152 28.05 -20.72 -21.81
C GLY A 152 29.29 -19.88 -22.03
N ARG A 153 29.23 -18.84 -22.86
CA ARG A 153 30.37 -17.94 -23.12
C ARG A 153 30.39 -16.82 -22.09
N TYR A 154 31.58 -16.43 -21.64
CA TYR A 154 31.79 -15.41 -20.62
C TYR A 154 32.29 -14.12 -21.24
N TYR A 155 31.73 -13.01 -20.74
CA TYR A 155 32.03 -11.65 -21.22
C TYR A 155 32.19 -10.69 -20.05
N GLN A 156 32.80 -9.54 -20.33
CA GLN A 156 32.97 -8.45 -19.37
C GLN A 156 32.77 -7.09 -20.05
N ASN A 157 32.04 -6.22 -19.34
CA ASN A 157 31.91 -4.80 -19.65
C ASN A 157 32.40 -3.96 -18.48
N THR A 158 32.70 -2.70 -18.70
CA THR A 158 33.06 -1.73 -17.66
C THR A 158 32.20 -0.48 -17.76
N LEU A 159 31.99 0.19 -16.62
CA LEU A 159 31.13 1.35 -16.50
C LEU A 159 31.62 2.25 -15.35
N ILE A 160 31.65 3.57 -15.56
CA ILE A 160 32.12 4.53 -14.55
C ILE A 160 30.98 4.93 -13.61
N ASN A 161 29.74 5.00 -14.12
CA ASN A 161 28.59 5.52 -13.39
C ASN A 161 27.32 4.76 -13.76
N LEU A 162 26.60 4.25 -12.74
CA LEU A 162 25.33 3.54 -12.90
C LEU A 162 24.19 4.44 -13.40
N ASN A 163 24.31 5.77 -13.29
CA ASN A 163 23.32 6.71 -13.84
C ASN A 163 23.50 6.99 -15.34
N SER A 164 24.40 6.30 -16.03
CA SER A 164 24.70 6.50 -17.45
C SER A 164 24.76 5.17 -18.20
N PRO A 165 23.62 4.48 -18.37
CA PRO A 165 23.55 3.16 -19.01
C PRO A 165 24.09 3.17 -20.45
N ASP A 166 24.05 4.31 -21.15
CA ASP A 166 24.56 4.55 -22.47
C ASP A 166 26.10 4.58 -22.56
N LYS A 167 26.79 4.68 -21.41
CA LYS A 167 28.26 4.79 -21.33
C LYS A 167 28.98 3.51 -20.93
N ILE A 168 28.31 2.37 -21.08
CA ILE A 168 28.92 1.05 -20.87
C ILE A 168 29.93 0.74 -21.98
N SER A 169 31.07 0.13 -21.63
CA SER A 169 32.08 -0.26 -22.61
C SER A 169 31.58 -1.37 -23.55
N ALA A 170 32.23 -1.54 -24.69
CA ALA A 170 32.03 -2.75 -25.50
C ALA A 170 32.39 -4.01 -24.71
N ALA A 171 31.65 -5.09 -24.96
CA ALA A 171 31.90 -6.39 -24.34
C ALA A 171 33.26 -6.96 -24.80
N ARG A 172 33.97 -7.59 -23.86
CA ARG A 172 35.21 -8.35 -24.09
C ARG A 172 34.99 -9.79 -23.59
N SER A 173 35.80 -10.73 -24.08
CA SER A 173 35.88 -12.05 -23.48
C SER A 173 36.21 -11.93 -21.99
N GLY A 174 35.49 -12.61 -21.14
CA GLY A 174 35.66 -12.61 -19.70
C GLY A 174 36.01 -13.98 -19.15
N ASP A 175 36.38 -14.01 -17.89
CA ASP A 175 36.64 -15.26 -17.15
C ASP A 175 35.36 -15.82 -16.57
N ALA A 176 35.35 -17.13 -16.26
CA ALA A 176 34.26 -17.78 -15.54
C ALA A 176 34.12 -17.19 -14.12
N PHE A 177 32.91 -17.06 -13.64
CA PHE A 177 32.60 -16.57 -12.30
C PHE A 177 31.55 -17.47 -11.62
N SER A 178 31.54 -17.45 -10.29
CA SER A 178 30.46 -18.04 -9.50
C SER A 178 29.34 -17.00 -9.36
N TYR A 179 28.10 -17.43 -9.56
CA TYR A 179 26.93 -16.57 -9.47
C TYR A 179 26.14 -16.82 -8.18
N ALA A 180 25.68 -18.05 -7.95
CA ALA A 180 24.74 -18.37 -6.87
C ALA A 180 25.47 -18.80 -5.60
N ALA A 181 24.90 -18.43 -4.46
CA ALA A 181 25.36 -18.90 -3.15
C ALA A 181 24.90 -20.34 -2.86
N GLU A 182 25.82 -21.16 -2.37
CA GLU A 182 25.56 -22.54 -1.94
C GLU A 182 25.12 -22.57 -0.47
N VAL A 183 23.91 -22.07 -0.19
CA VAL A 183 23.33 -22.06 1.16
C VAL A 183 21.89 -22.56 1.13
N SER A 184 21.39 -23.02 2.30
CA SER A 184 19.97 -23.30 2.47
C SER A 184 19.20 -21.98 2.59
N GLY A 185 18.58 -21.54 1.50
CA GLY A 185 17.71 -20.37 1.47
C GLY A 185 16.33 -20.64 2.07
N PRO A 186 15.45 -19.62 2.09
CA PRO A 186 14.05 -19.79 2.42
C PRO A 186 13.33 -20.77 1.49
N GLU A 187 12.12 -21.17 1.88
CA GLU A 187 11.29 -22.08 1.09
C GLU A 187 11.07 -21.55 -0.33
N GLY A 188 11.26 -22.41 -1.32
CA GLY A 188 11.14 -22.09 -2.74
C GLY A 188 12.24 -21.20 -3.31
N ALA A 189 13.27 -20.83 -2.54
CA ALA A 189 14.32 -19.93 -3.01
C ALA A 189 15.14 -20.51 -4.17
N VAL A 190 15.30 -19.69 -5.22
CA VAL A 190 16.32 -19.86 -6.27
C VAL A 190 17.41 -18.83 -5.98
N ASN A 191 18.48 -19.26 -5.33
CA ASN A 191 19.49 -18.37 -4.79
C ASN A 191 20.19 -17.54 -5.88
N GLY A 192 20.33 -16.23 -5.60
CA GLY A 192 21.37 -15.38 -6.15
C GLY A 192 22.62 -15.43 -5.26
N ASN A 193 23.21 -14.27 -4.96
CA ASN A 193 24.41 -14.21 -4.13
C ASN A 193 24.10 -13.76 -2.70
N ILE A 194 25.13 -13.85 -1.87
CA ILE A 194 25.18 -13.31 -0.52
C ILE A 194 26.02 -12.04 -0.51
N LEU A 195 25.60 -11.03 0.28
CA LEU A 195 26.32 -9.81 0.55
C LEU A 195 26.45 -9.61 2.07
N ASP A 196 27.69 -9.38 2.55
CA ASP A 196 27.92 -9.00 3.94
C ASP A 196 27.38 -7.59 4.23
N VAL A 197 26.71 -7.43 5.35
CA VAL A 197 26.19 -6.14 5.84
C VAL A 197 26.51 -5.96 7.32
N ASP A 198 26.46 -4.72 7.80
CA ASP A 198 26.54 -4.47 9.25
C ASP A 198 25.34 -5.10 9.94
N ALA A 199 25.57 -5.78 11.05
CA ALA A 199 24.50 -6.48 11.77
C ALA A 199 23.38 -5.52 12.22
N SER A 200 23.71 -4.28 12.61
CA SER A 200 22.71 -3.26 12.96
C SER A 200 21.81 -2.89 11.80
N PHE A 201 22.35 -2.80 10.58
CA PHE A 201 21.57 -2.58 9.38
C PHE A 201 20.64 -3.78 9.08
N GLY A 202 21.17 -4.99 9.19
CA GLY A 202 20.37 -6.21 8.95
C GLY A 202 19.23 -6.37 9.96
N GLU A 203 19.45 -6.05 11.24
CA GLU A 203 18.40 -6.07 12.27
C GLU A 203 17.32 -5.01 12.01
N ASP A 204 17.72 -3.77 11.66
CA ASP A 204 16.77 -2.70 11.29
C ASP A 204 15.95 -3.11 10.06
N LEU A 205 16.61 -3.67 9.04
CA LEU A 205 15.95 -4.14 7.83
C LEU A 205 14.93 -5.25 8.12
N LEU A 206 15.28 -6.20 9.00
CA LEU A 206 14.37 -7.26 9.44
C LEU A 206 13.13 -6.67 10.12
N LEU A 207 13.30 -5.73 11.05
CA LEU A 207 12.19 -5.06 11.74
C LEU A 207 11.28 -4.31 10.77
N ARG A 208 11.85 -3.62 9.78
CA ARG A 208 11.08 -2.85 8.78
C ARG A 208 10.25 -3.73 7.85
N TRP A 209 10.68 -4.97 7.58
CA TRP A 209 9.99 -5.93 6.73
C TRP A 209 9.16 -6.96 7.51
N SER A 210 9.27 -7.00 8.82
CA SER A 210 8.46 -7.88 9.67
C SER A 210 7.15 -7.22 10.07
N PRO A 211 6.09 -7.99 10.33
CA PRO A 211 4.91 -7.49 11.01
C PRO A 211 5.27 -6.91 12.38
N LEU A 212 4.67 -5.77 12.73
CA LEU A 212 4.82 -5.21 14.07
C LEU A 212 3.91 -5.95 15.06
N GLU A 213 4.43 -6.23 16.27
CA GLU A 213 3.71 -6.92 17.33
C GLU A 213 3.83 -6.16 18.64
N ASN A 214 2.75 -6.09 19.40
CA ASN A 214 2.76 -5.55 20.74
C ASN A 214 3.53 -6.49 21.69
N ILE A 215 4.64 -6.00 22.26
CA ILE A 215 5.57 -6.75 23.11
C ILE A 215 5.55 -6.34 24.58
N ALA A 216 5.00 -5.16 24.89
CA ALA A 216 4.85 -4.67 26.27
C ALA A 216 3.69 -3.67 26.37
N VAL A 217 3.14 -3.56 27.56
CA VAL A 217 2.14 -2.54 27.90
C VAL A 217 2.56 -1.89 29.23
N HIS A 218 2.63 -0.57 29.23
CA HIS A 218 3.02 0.21 30.39
C HIS A 218 1.92 1.16 30.82
N VAL A 219 1.77 1.33 32.13
CA VAL A 219 0.96 2.39 32.75
C VAL A 219 1.87 3.30 33.57
N PRO A 220 1.44 4.53 33.89
CA PRO A 220 2.18 5.39 34.80
C PRO A 220 2.46 4.69 36.14
N LYS A 221 3.64 4.92 36.74
CA LYS A 221 3.97 4.32 38.06
C LYS A 221 3.01 4.77 39.16
N THR A 222 2.47 5.98 39.03
CA THR A 222 1.52 6.56 39.98
C THR A 222 0.61 7.55 39.24
N ALA A 223 -0.67 7.52 39.50
CA ALA A 223 -1.63 8.55 39.12
C ALA A 223 -2.18 9.25 40.36
N ILE A 224 -2.31 10.57 40.29
CA ILE A 224 -2.96 11.38 41.31
C ILE A 224 -4.33 11.75 40.75
N VAL A 225 -5.39 11.36 41.43
CA VAL A 225 -6.76 11.55 40.96
C VAL A 225 -7.68 11.98 42.10
N SER A 226 -8.75 12.72 41.77
CA SER A 226 -9.77 13.18 42.70
C SER A 226 -11.14 12.55 42.39
N SER A 227 -11.26 11.86 41.27
CA SER A 227 -12.51 11.25 40.84
C SER A 227 -12.30 9.98 40.01
N LYS A 228 -13.41 9.24 39.82
CA LYS A 228 -13.43 8.07 38.93
C LYS A 228 -13.20 8.45 37.47
N GLU A 229 -13.68 9.62 37.05
CA GLU A 229 -13.51 10.14 35.69
C GLU A 229 -12.05 10.41 35.41
N GLU A 230 -11.32 11.03 36.37
CA GLU A 230 -9.87 11.26 36.25
C GLU A 230 -9.10 9.95 36.22
N LEU A 231 -9.49 8.94 36.98
CA LEU A 231 -8.88 7.61 36.92
C LEU A 231 -9.13 6.95 35.56
N ASN A 232 -10.34 7.02 35.04
CA ASN A 232 -10.68 6.45 33.73
C ASN A 232 -9.98 7.14 32.56
N ALA A 233 -9.50 8.37 32.74
CA ALA A 233 -8.68 9.09 31.76
C ALA A 233 -7.21 8.62 31.72
N VAL A 234 -6.76 7.81 32.68
CA VAL A 234 -5.40 7.27 32.71
C VAL A 234 -5.29 6.13 31.70
N THR A 235 -4.50 6.34 30.65
CA THR A 235 -4.25 5.39 29.57
C THR A 235 -3.01 4.53 29.81
N ALA A 236 -2.92 3.43 29.10
CA ALA A 236 -1.71 2.62 28.96
C ALA A 236 -0.95 3.00 27.67
N THR A 237 0.31 2.62 27.60
CA THR A 237 1.15 2.72 26.42
C THR A 237 1.54 1.32 25.97
N ALA A 238 1.05 0.91 24.81
CA ALA A 238 1.53 -0.29 24.13
C ALA A 238 2.86 0.00 23.45
N VAL A 239 3.82 -0.93 23.54
CA VAL A 239 5.14 -0.88 22.90
C VAL A 239 5.21 -2.01 21.88
N TYR A 240 5.74 -1.71 20.69
CA TYR A 240 5.82 -2.66 19.58
C TYR A 240 7.26 -3.12 19.33
N THR A 241 7.43 -4.15 18.51
CA THR A 241 8.73 -4.81 18.24
C THR A 241 9.80 -3.86 17.71
N ASP A 242 9.43 -2.78 17.01
CA ASP A 242 10.35 -1.75 16.52
C ASP A 242 10.63 -0.62 17.54
N GLY A 243 10.04 -0.68 18.72
CA GLY A 243 10.12 0.36 19.75
C GLY A 243 9.11 1.50 19.61
N SER A 244 8.29 1.52 18.56
CA SER A 244 7.19 2.46 18.43
C SER A 244 6.13 2.22 19.50
N THR A 245 5.25 3.21 19.73
CA THR A 245 4.26 3.14 20.81
C THR A 245 2.88 3.63 20.35
N ALA A 246 1.83 3.16 21.05
CA ALA A 246 0.48 3.69 20.89
C ALA A 246 -0.26 3.77 22.24
N PRO A 247 -1.07 4.81 22.47
CA PRO A 247 -1.94 4.87 23.65
C PRO A 247 -3.05 3.82 23.53
N LYS A 248 -3.43 3.24 24.69
CA LYS A 248 -4.54 2.29 24.80
C LYS A 248 -5.43 2.67 25.96
N GLN A 249 -6.71 2.40 25.84
CA GLN A 249 -7.70 2.60 26.89
C GLN A 249 -7.52 1.56 28.00
N VAL A 250 -7.86 1.93 29.25
CA VAL A 250 -7.83 1.00 30.37
C VAL A 250 -9.17 1.04 31.13
N ARG A 251 -9.74 -0.12 31.36
CA ARG A 251 -10.88 -0.28 32.25
C ARG A 251 -10.36 -0.56 33.66
N TRP A 252 -10.41 0.46 34.54
CA TRP A 252 -9.91 0.36 35.91
C TRP A 252 -10.96 -0.23 36.85
N GLU A 253 -10.54 -1.15 37.73
CA GLU A 253 -11.36 -1.75 38.80
C GLU A 253 -11.41 -0.80 40.01
N SER A 254 -12.23 0.24 39.92
CA SER A 254 -12.29 1.33 40.91
C SER A 254 -13.23 1.09 42.09
N GLY A 255 -13.82 -0.13 42.25
CA GLY A 255 -14.85 -0.41 43.24
C GLY A 255 -14.44 -0.19 44.72
N ASP A 256 -13.15 -0.37 45.00
CA ASP A 256 -12.61 -0.26 46.38
C ASP A 256 -11.99 1.13 46.66
N ILE A 257 -12.12 2.10 45.76
CA ILE A 257 -11.56 3.45 45.96
C ILE A 257 -12.63 4.38 46.52
N ASP A 258 -12.33 4.95 47.70
CA ASP A 258 -13.08 6.10 48.21
C ASP A 258 -12.40 7.40 47.74
N PHE A 259 -12.94 8.02 46.68
CA PHE A 259 -12.43 9.28 46.15
C PHE A 259 -12.66 10.49 47.06
N LYS A 260 -13.37 10.33 48.18
CA LYS A 260 -13.56 11.41 49.18
C LYS A 260 -12.56 11.37 50.32
N THR A 261 -11.86 10.24 50.46
CA THR A 261 -10.87 10.06 51.52
C THR A 261 -9.46 9.99 50.92
N PRO A 262 -8.57 10.95 51.25
CA PRO A 262 -7.18 10.88 50.79
C PRO A 262 -6.51 9.55 51.16
N GLY A 263 -5.86 8.93 50.21
CA GLY A 263 -5.25 7.61 50.42
C GLY A 263 -4.44 7.12 49.24
N ILE A 264 -3.80 5.97 49.42
CA ILE A 264 -3.02 5.28 48.40
C ILE A 264 -3.63 3.92 48.16
N TYR A 265 -3.97 3.65 46.91
CA TYR A 265 -4.62 2.42 46.47
C TYR A 265 -3.81 1.73 45.38
N SER A 266 -3.82 0.41 45.35
CA SER A 266 -3.33 -0.40 44.24
C SER A 266 -4.54 -0.85 43.42
N VAL A 267 -4.61 -0.46 42.15
CA VAL A 267 -5.79 -0.65 41.32
C VAL A 267 -5.42 -1.49 40.10
N SER A 268 -6.12 -2.61 39.94
CA SER A 268 -6.03 -3.44 38.73
C SER A 268 -6.79 -2.80 37.57
N GLY A 269 -6.35 -3.07 36.36
CA GLY A 269 -7.03 -2.62 35.15
C GLY A 269 -6.81 -3.56 33.98
N THR A 270 -7.76 -3.58 33.10
CA THR A 270 -7.68 -4.32 31.83
C THR A 270 -7.53 -3.33 30.68
N VAL A 271 -6.41 -3.41 29.98
CA VAL A 271 -6.15 -2.64 28.76
C VAL A 271 -7.01 -3.19 27.63
N PHE A 272 -7.63 -2.34 26.86
CA PHE A 272 -8.49 -2.74 25.75
C PHE A 272 -8.40 -1.73 24.59
N GLN A 273 -8.89 -2.15 23.46
CA GLN A 273 -9.17 -1.32 22.28
C GLN A 273 -10.48 -1.79 21.65
N PRO A 274 -11.18 -0.92 20.89
CA PRO A 274 -12.29 -1.39 20.08
C PRO A 274 -11.81 -2.47 19.10
N GLU A 275 -12.56 -3.55 19.02
CA GLU A 275 -12.30 -4.64 18.08
C GLU A 275 -13.40 -4.67 17.02
N TYR A 276 -12.98 -4.76 15.77
CA TYR A 276 -13.86 -4.78 14.61
C TYR A 276 -13.62 -6.09 13.84
N PRO A 277 -14.23 -7.22 14.28
CA PRO A 277 -14.00 -8.52 13.65
C PRO A 277 -14.48 -8.52 12.20
N PHE A 278 -13.64 -9.04 11.31
CA PHE A 278 -14.01 -9.24 9.92
C PHE A 278 -14.91 -10.49 9.76
N PRO A 279 -15.97 -10.45 8.94
CA PRO A 279 -16.47 -9.30 8.18
C PRO A 279 -17.42 -8.40 8.99
N LEU A 280 -17.28 -7.07 8.85
CA LEU A 280 -18.18 -6.11 9.48
C LEU A 280 -19.52 -6.01 8.76
N ALA A 281 -19.51 -6.04 7.43
CA ALA A 281 -20.70 -6.00 6.59
C ALA A 281 -20.46 -6.83 5.32
N LYS A 282 -21.30 -7.87 5.13
CA LYS A 282 -21.21 -8.75 3.96
C LYS A 282 -21.93 -8.16 2.75
N GLY A 283 -21.26 -8.15 1.60
CA GLY A 283 -21.78 -7.58 0.36
C GLY A 283 -21.75 -6.05 0.34
N TYR A 284 -20.80 -5.45 1.08
CA TYR A 284 -20.52 -4.02 1.09
C TYR A 284 -19.05 -3.81 0.78
N ALA A 285 -18.77 -3.39 -0.45
CA ALA A 285 -17.42 -3.10 -0.93
C ALA A 285 -17.10 -1.60 -0.83
N ASP A 286 -15.82 -1.25 -1.00
CA ASP A 286 -15.37 0.14 -1.08
C ASP A 286 -15.87 0.97 0.13
N PRO A 287 -15.67 0.49 1.39
CA PRO A 287 -16.31 1.08 2.56
C PRO A 287 -15.67 2.40 2.95
N ASP A 288 -16.51 3.43 3.13
CA ASP A 288 -16.10 4.73 3.67
C ASP A 288 -16.90 5.09 4.92
N ILE A 289 -16.23 5.73 5.89
CA ILE A 289 -16.82 6.17 7.15
C ILE A 289 -16.50 7.64 7.38
N LEU A 290 -17.55 8.43 7.61
CA LEU A 290 -17.46 9.84 7.96
C LEU A 290 -17.87 10.07 9.42
N HIS A 291 -17.08 10.84 10.17
CA HIS A 291 -17.55 11.46 11.42
C HIS A 291 -18.00 12.90 11.13
N TRP A 292 -19.29 13.18 11.35
CA TRP A 292 -19.87 14.48 11.03
C TRP A 292 -20.94 14.89 12.05
N ASN A 293 -20.80 16.08 12.62
CA ASN A 293 -21.74 16.65 13.61
C ASN A 293 -22.03 15.71 14.79
N GLY A 294 -21.00 15.01 15.30
CA GLY A 294 -21.08 14.11 16.46
C GLY A 294 -21.71 12.76 16.17
N LYS A 295 -21.85 12.38 14.90
CA LYS A 295 -22.34 11.07 14.46
C LYS A 295 -21.40 10.45 13.44
N TYR A 296 -21.47 9.14 13.31
CA TYR A 296 -20.77 8.37 12.28
C TYR A 296 -21.75 7.96 11.18
N TYR A 297 -21.23 7.98 9.94
CA TYR A 297 -21.97 7.59 8.74
C TYR A 297 -21.15 6.56 7.98
N PHE A 298 -21.80 5.50 7.51
CA PHE A 298 -21.19 4.47 6.68
C PHE A 298 -21.81 4.48 5.29
N LEU A 299 -20.95 4.40 4.27
CA LEU A 299 -21.31 4.39 2.86
C LEU A 299 -20.43 3.35 2.15
N ALA A 300 -20.97 2.63 1.17
CA ALA A 300 -20.24 1.58 0.46
C ALA A 300 -20.92 1.26 -0.87
N THR A 301 -20.21 0.61 -1.78
CA THR A 301 -20.80 -0.09 -2.90
C THR A 301 -21.62 -1.26 -2.37
N ASN A 302 -22.91 -1.32 -2.73
CA ASN A 302 -23.82 -2.34 -2.21
C ASN A 302 -23.99 -3.50 -3.22
N ASP A 303 -23.17 -4.54 -3.07
CA ASP A 303 -23.21 -5.74 -3.90
C ASP A 303 -24.55 -6.49 -3.73
N ASN A 304 -25.15 -6.42 -2.52
CA ASN A 304 -26.44 -7.04 -2.23
C ASN A 304 -27.60 -6.43 -3.04
N MET A 305 -27.45 -5.17 -3.46
CA MET A 305 -28.43 -4.45 -4.31
C MET A 305 -28.04 -4.43 -5.77
N ASN A 306 -27.12 -5.32 -6.18
CA ASN A 306 -26.61 -5.38 -7.55
C ASN A 306 -26.08 -4.03 -8.06
N PHE A 307 -25.37 -3.30 -7.19
CA PHE A 307 -24.75 -2.00 -7.46
C PHE A 307 -25.72 -0.89 -7.86
N ILE A 308 -26.99 -0.94 -7.41
CA ILE A 308 -28.01 0.06 -7.71
C ILE A 308 -28.32 0.85 -6.43
N GLY A 309 -28.19 2.18 -6.51
CA GLY A 309 -28.48 3.12 -5.44
C GLY A 309 -27.31 3.33 -4.47
N LEU A 310 -27.33 4.47 -3.78
CA LEU A 310 -26.44 4.79 -2.67
C LEU A 310 -27.23 4.74 -1.37
N TYR A 311 -26.70 3.99 -0.40
CA TYR A 311 -27.31 3.76 0.90
C TYR A 311 -26.39 4.21 2.01
N VAL A 312 -26.92 4.93 3.01
CA VAL A 312 -26.16 5.44 4.16
C VAL A 312 -26.72 4.85 5.46
N ARG A 313 -25.83 4.45 6.37
CA ARG A 313 -26.17 4.15 7.77
C ARG A 313 -25.70 5.30 8.65
N GLU A 314 -26.42 5.57 9.75
CA GLU A 314 -26.08 6.57 10.77
C GLU A 314 -26.05 5.93 12.14
N ALA A 315 -25.07 6.25 12.98
CA ALA A 315 -24.98 5.83 14.37
C ALA A 315 -24.20 6.84 15.22
N ASP A 316 -24.32 6.73 16.56
CA ASP A 316 -23.56 7.56 17.49
C ASP A 316 -22.11 7.07 17.67
N THR A 317 -21.84 5.79 17.32
CA THR A 317 -20.52 5.16 17.41
C THR A 317 -20.22 4.36 16.14
N VAL A 318 -18.94 4.09 15.88
CA VAL A 318 -18.49 3.25 14.76
C VAL A 318 -19.10 1.84 14.89
N GLU A 319 -19.08 1.25 16.08
CA GLU A 319 -19.69 -0.07 16.33
C GLU A 319 -21.18 -0.08 16.00
N GLY A 320 -21.91 0.99 16.34
CA GLY A 320 -23.34 1.14 16.08
C GLY A 320 -23.70 1.08 14.60
N LEU A 321 -22.80 1.48 13.69
CA LEU A 321 -23.01 1.40 12.23
C LEU A 321 -23.26 -0.02 11.75
N PHE A 322 -22.66 -1.01 12.44
CA PHE A 322 -22.70 -2.43 12.07
C PHE A 322 -23.62 -3.26 12.95
N ASN A 323 -24.12 -2.69 14.06
CA ASN A 323 -25.00 -3.34 15.02
C ASN A 323 -26.47 -2.90 14.88
N GLY A 324 -27.03 -3.06 13.65
CA GLY A 324 -28.46 -2.85 13.41
C GLY A 324 -28.85 -1.42 13.01
N ALA A 325 -27.91 -0.55 12.66
CA ALA A 325 -28.23 0.75 12.07
C ALA A 325 -29.02 0.56 10.76
N PRO A 326 -30.15 1.27 10.58
CA PRO A 326 -30.95 1.15 9.37
C PRO A 326 -30.23 1.78 8.17
N GLU A 327 -30.48 1.22 6.98
CA GLU A 327 -30.04 1.79 5.73
C GLU A 327 -31.04 2.79 5.18
N HIS A 328 -30.53 3.91 4.70
CA HIS A 328 -31.30 4.98 4.09
C HIS A 328 -30.85 5.14 2.64
N LEU A 329 -31.76 4.90 1.69
CA LEU A 329 -31.52 5.15 0.28
C LEU A 329 -31.50 6.67 0.03
N ILE A 330 -30.34 7.20 -0.40
CA ILE A 330 -30.14 8.64 -0.62
C ILE A 330 -30.05 9.02 -2.10
N LEU A 331 -29.73 8.06 -2.97
CA LEU A 331 -29.75 8.22 -4.42
C LEU A 331 -30.19 6.91 -5.07
N ASP A 332 -31.23 6.95 -5.89
CA ASP A 332 -31.76 5.78 -6.60
C ASP A 332 -31.48 5.88 -8.10
N LYS A 333 -31.71 4.78 -8.80
CA LYS A 333 -31.74 4.69 -10.26
C LYS A 333 -32.65 5.78 -10.82
N ASP A 334 -32.17 6.50 -11.85
CA ASP A 334 -32.93 7.54 -12.55
C ASP A 334 -32.67 7.45 -14.07
N GLU A 335 -33.60 6.80 -14.78
CA GLU A 335 -33.49 6.60 -16.23
C GLU A 335 -33.47 7.93 -17.01
N LYS A 336 -34.13 8.98 -16.49
CA LYS A 336 -34.16 10.30 -17.16
C LYS A 336 -32.83 10.99 -17.12
N ARG A 337 -32.06 10.78 -16.02
CA ARG A 337 -30.70 11.28 -15.86
C ARG A 337 -29.66 10.34 -16.47
N GLY A 338 -30.06 9.13 -16.81
CA GLY A 338 -29.18 8.08 -17.30
C GLY A 338 -28.42 7.35 -16.19
N PHE A 339 -28.83 7.44 -14.92
CA PHE A 339 -28.26 6.72 -13.80
C PHE A 339 -28.89 5.33 -13.73
N LEU A 340 -28.22 4.31 -14.26
CA LEU A 340 -28.86 2.99 -14.43
C LEU A 340 -28.23 1.90 -13.58
N GLN A 341 -26.89 1.92 -13.45
CA GLN A 341 -26.11 0.84 -12.88
C GLN A 341 -24.78 1.36 -12.33
N THR A 342 -24.05 0.50 -11.62
CA THR A 342 -22.68 0.78 -11.16
C THR A 342 -22.59 2.03 -10.31
N PHE A 343 -23.41 2.11 -9.25
CA PHE A 343 -23.27 3.12 -8.19
C PHE A 343 -22.10 2.67 -7.31
N TRP A 344 -20.87 2.91 -7.80
CA TRP A 344 -19.65 2.35 -7.26
C TRP A 344 -18.82 3.37 -6.49
N ALA A 345 -18.04 2.84 -5.53
CA ALA A 345 -17.03 3.53 -4.77
C ALA A 345 -17.47 4.92 -4.30
N PRO A 346 -18.58 5.00 -3.55
CA PRO A 346 -19.03 6.28 -3.02
C PRO A 346 -18.19 6.67 -1.80
N GLU A 347 -17.66 7.89 -1.79
CA GLU A 347 -16.83 8.46 -0.73
C GLU A 347 -17.38 9.78 -0.21
N PHE A 348 -17.33 10.00 1.11
CA PHE A 348 -17.63 11.27 1.74
C PHE A 348 -16.43 12.22 1.72
N HIS A 349 -16.60 13.45 1.25
CA HIS A 349 -15.55 14.46 1.27
C HIS A 349 -16.04 15.81 1.74
N ILE A 350 -15.24 16.47 2.58
CA ILE A 350 -15.46 17.86 2.98
C ILE A 350 -14.62 18.76 2.09
N ILE A 351 -15.26 19.48 1.18
CA ILE A 351 -14.61 20.36 0.21
C ILE A 351 -15.04 21.79 0.47
N GLY A 352 -14.10 22.67 0.85
CA GLY A 352 -14.41 24.07 1.17
C GLY A 352 -15.40 24.24 2.35
N GLY A 353 -15.44 23.27 3.27
CA GLY A 353 -16.35 23.26 4.42
C GLY A 353 -17.76 22.73 4.13
N GLU A 354 -18.02 22.24 2.93
CA GLU A 354 -19.28 21.65 2.50
C GLU A 354 -19.11 20.13 2.30
N LEU A 355 -20.15 19.35 2.62
CA LEU A 355 -20.12 17.89 2.48
C LEU A 355 -20.55 17.46 1.09
N TYR A 356 -19.75 16.61 0.48
CA TYR A 356 -20.01 15.98 -0.81
C TYR A 356 -19.96 14.46 -0.68
N ILE A 357 -20.64 13.76 -1.61
CA ILE A 357 -20.39 12.36 -1.95
C ILE A 357 -19.85 12.33 -3.37
N LEU A 358 -18.68 11.70 -3.54
CA LEU A 358 -18.06 11.41 -4.82
C LEU A 358 -18.35 9.94 -5.13
N PHE A 359 -18.75 9.62 -6.36
CA PHE A 359 -19.12 8.25 -6.74
C PHE A 359 -19.07 8.06 -8.25
N ALA A 360 -19.06 6.82 -8.71
CA ALA A 360 -19.21 6.48 -10.12
C ALA A 360 -20.62 5.95 -10.39
N VAL A 361 -21.14 6.23 -11.58
CA VAL A 361 -22.41 5.67 -12.06
C VAL A 361 -22.35 5.51 -13.57
N SER A 362 -23.01 4.48 -14.13
CA SER A 362 -23.11 4.24 -15.57
C SER A 362 -24.52 4.48 -16.11
N GLY A 363 -24.57 4.77 -17.42
CA GLY A 363 -25.80 4.98 -18.17
C GLY A 363 -25.87 4.08 -19.43
N VAL A 364 -26.86 4.34 -20.28
CA VAL A 364 -27.01 3.60 -21.56
C VAL A 364 -25.88 3.91 -22.53
N LYS A 365 -25.34 5.14 -22.50
CA LYS A 365 -24.38 5.65 -23.48
C LYS A 365 -22.97 5.83 -22.94
N TRP A 366 -22.76 5.57 -21.67
CA TRP A 366 -21.45 5.64 -21.02
C TRP A 366 -21.31 4.55 -19.97
N GLY A 367 -20.08 4.08 -19.77
CA GLY A 367 -19.68 3.25 -18.65
C GLY A 367 -19.62 4.04 -17.34
N PRO A 368 -19.07 3.50 -16.25
CA PRO A 368 -18.89 4.24 -15.00
C PRO A 368 -18.18 5.57 -15.21
N GLN A 369 -18.74 6.64 -14.64
CA GLN A 369 -18.19 8.00 -14.73
C GLN A 369 -18.31 8.71 -13.39
N CYS A 370 -17.26 9.45 -13.01
CA CYS A 370 -17.21 10.20 -11.77
C CYS A 370 -18.25 11.31 -11.68
N HIS A 371 -19.00 11.30 -10.60
CA HIS A 371 -20.01 12.30 -10.25
C HIS A 371 -19.78 12.78 -8.81
N MET A 372 -20.30 13.98 -8.51
CA MET A 372 -20.35 14.55 -7.18
C MET A 372 -21.77 14.99 -6.86
N MET A 373 -22.22 14.77 -5.64
CA MET A 373 -23.44 15.40 -5.11
C MET A 373 -23.16 16.08 -3.78
N LYS A 374 -23.73 17.26 -3.59
CA LYS A 374 -23.51 18.12 -2.42
C LYS A 374 -24.67 18.01 -1.44
N LEU A 375 -24.37 17.96 -0.15
CA LEU A 375 -25.40 18.10 0.89
C LEU A 375 -25.89 19.56 0.94
N LYS A 376 -27.20 19.77 0.88
CA LYS A 376 -27.82 21.09 1.06
C LYS A 376 -27.57 21.63 2.46
N LYS A 377 -27.41 22.92 2.58
CA LYS A 377 -27.19 23.58 3.88
C LYS A 377 -28.29 23.21 4.89
N GLY A 378 -27.89 22.64 6.03
CA GLY A 378 -28.81 22.16 7.07
C GLY A 378 -29.55 20.87 6.71
N GLY A 379 -29.18 20.21 5.61
CA GLY A 379 -29.72 18.91 5.21
C GLY A 379 -29.30 17.77 6.14
N LYS A 380 -30.02 16.67 6.08
CA LYS A 380 -29.71 15.41 6.77
C LYS A 380 -29.05 14.45 5.78
N ILE A 381 -27.94 13.84 6.15
CA ILE A 381 -27.18 12.90 5.29
C ILE A 381 -28.07 11.70 4.88
N THR A 382 -28.93 11.24 5.79
CA THR A 382 -29.84 10.09 5.58
C THR A 382 -31.12 10.42 4.79
N ASP A 383 -31.32 11.66 4.38
CA ASP A 383 -32.50 12.10 3.64
C ASP A 383 -32.16 12.42 2.18
N ALA A 384 -32.70 11.65 1.24
CA ALA A 384 -32.49 11.83 -0.19
C ALA A 384 -32.84 13.25 -0.68
N ALA A 385 -33.89 13.90 -0.11
CA ALA A 385 -34.29 15.26 -0.47
C ALA A 385 -33.29 16.33 -0.02
N SER A 386 -32.39 16.00 0.89
CA SER A 386 -31.33 16.87 1.40
C SER A 386 -30.11 16.96 0.50
N TRP A 387 -30.00 16.12 -0.52
CA TRP A 387 -28.89 16.14 -1.47
C TRP A 387 -29.23 16.96 -2.71
N GLU A 388 -28.24 17.67 -3.25
CA GLU A 388 -28.34 18.34 -4.54
C GLU A 388 -28.28 17.30 -5.68
N THR A 389 -28.73 17.72 -6.88
CA THR A 389 -28.60 16.89 -8.07
C THR A 389 -27.13 16.56 -8.35
N PRO A 390 -26.75 15.29 -8.55
CA PRO A 390 -25.40 14.94 -8.92
C PRO A 390 -24.91 15.63 -10.19
N VAL A 391 -23.65 16.06 -10.18
CA VAL A 391 -22.97 16.70 -11.31
C VAL A 391 -21.82 15.82 -11.76
N ARG A 392 -21.70 15.55 -13.06
CA ARG A 392 -20.58 14.82 -13.64
C ARG A 392 -19.32 15.67 -13.62
N VAL A 393 -18.20 15.08 -13.25
CA VAL A 393 -16.92 15.79 -13.18
C VAL A 393 -16.42 16.11 -14.59
N GLN A 394 -15.88 17.32 -14.76
CA GLN A 394 -15.49 17.89 -16.04
C GLN A 394 -14.04 18.38 -16.02
N ARG A 395 -13.44 18.36 -17.19
CA ARG A 395 -12.15 19.00 -17.46
C ARG A 395 -12.26 20.53 -17.38
N MET A 396 -11.12 21.18 -17.37
CA MET A 396 -10.98 22.64 -17.33
C MET A 396 -11.75 23.36 -18.45
N ASP A 397 -11.82 22.76 -19.65
CA ASP A 397 -12.56 23.29 -20.80
C ASP A 397 -14.06 22.96 -20.83
N GLY A 398 -14.56 22.24 -19.82
CA GLY A 398 -15.95 21.84 -19.67
C GLY A 398 -16.32 20.52 -20.37
N ARG A 399 -15.39 19.84 -21.05
CA ARG A 399 -15.60 18.48 -21.53
C ARG A 399 -15.62 17.50 -20.35
N ASN A 400 -16.27 16.36 -20.52
CA ASN A 400 -16.21 15.27 -19.55
C ASN A 400 -14.78 14.72 -19.43
N LEU A 401 -14.48 14.04 -18.31
CA LEU A 401 -13.17 13.37 -18.12
C LEU A 401 -12.97 12.28 -19.18
N ALA A 402 -14.02 11.51 -19.46
CA ALA A 402 -14.07 10.51 -20.51
C ALA A 402 -15.47 10.44 -21.10
N ASP A 403 -15.61 9.87 -22.29
CA ASP A 403 -16.88 9.66 -22.97
C ASP A 403 -16.93 8.23 -23.54
N GLY A 404 -18.15 7.72 -23.76
CA GLY A 404 -18.36 6.37 -24.30
C GLY A 404 -18.52 5.30 -23.20
N ILE A 405 -18.59 4.04 -23.63
CA ILE A 405 -18.86 2.89 -22.77
C ILE A 405 -17.54 2.26 -22.27
N GLU A 406 -16.54 2.23 -23.13
CA GLU A 406 -15.25 1.57 -22.85
C GLU A 406 -14.24 2.48 -22.15
N ASP A 407 -14.43 3.80 -22.20
CA ASP A 407 -13.57 4.75 -21.52
C ASP A 407 -14.24 5.17 -20.20
N ILE A 408 -13.74 4.66 -19.08
CA ILE A 408 -14.38 4.77 -17.77
C ILE A 408 -13.54 5.57 -16.77
N THR A 409 -14.22 6.32 -15.91
CA THR A 409 -13.61 7.02 -14.77
C THR A 409 -14.39 6.68 -13.51
N LEU A 410 -13.69 6.28 -12.44
CA LEU A 410 -14.29 5.82 -11.19
C LEU A 410 -13.37 6.13 -9.99
N ASP A 411 -13.83 5.83 -8.77
CA ASP A 411 -13.07 5.87 -7.53
C ASP A 411 -12.44 7.26 -7.30
N MET A 412 -13.26 8.29 -7.35
CA MET A 412 -12.76 9.65 -7.22
C MET A 412 -12.60 10.05 -5.76
N ASN A 413 -11.38 10.40 -5.39
CA ASN A 413 -11.00 10.89 -4.09
C ASN A 413 -10.61 12.37 -4.12
N HIS A 414 -10.85 13.10 -3.04
CA HIS A 414 -10.43 14.49 -2.86
C HIS A 414 -9.53 14.61 -1.63
N PHE A 415 -8.48 15.42 -1.73
CA PHE A 415 -7.66 15.82 -0.59
C PHE A 415 -7.17 17.26 -0.71
N HIS A 416 -6.89 17.87 0.45
CA HIS A 416 -6.38 19.24 0.56
C HIS A 416 -4.98 19.22 1.17
N VAL A 417 -4.02 19.87 0.51
CA VAL A 417 -2.64 20.00 1.01
C VAL A 417 -1.97 21.23 0.42
N GLY A 418 -1.13 21.92 1.20
CA GLY A 418 -0.39 23.11 0.73
C GLY A 418 -1.28 24.28 0.26
N GLY A 419 -2.52 24.35 0.74
CA GLY A 419 -3.50 25.38 0.32
C GLY A 419 -4.16 25.11 -1.04
N LYS A 420 -3.99 23.92 -1.60
CA LYS A 420 -4.57 23.46 -2.86
C LYS A 420 -5.48 22.26 -2.65
N ASP A 421 -6.49 22.12 -3.49
CA ASP A 421 -7.41 21.00 -3.53
C ASP A 421 -7.12 20.15 -4.76
N TYR A 422 -7.01 18.82 -4.54
CA TYR A 422 -6.70 17.86 -5.58
C TYR A 422 -7.81 16.82 -5.68
N LEU A 423 -8.06 16.35 -6.90
CA LEU A 423 -8.82 15.14 -7.19
C LEU A 423 -7.89 14.07 -7.73
N THR A 424 -8.04 12.84 -7.24
CA THR A 424 -7.45 11.64 -7.85
C THR A 424 -8.56 10.70 -8.24
N TRP A 425 -8.36 9.91 -9.29
CA TRP A 425 -9.37 8.97 -9.77
C TRP A 425 -8.74 7.86 -10.60
N SER A 426 -9.47 6.74 -10.74
CA SER A 426 -9.14 5.66 -11.65
C SER A 426 -9.65 5.99 -13.06
N TYR A 427 -8.80 5.79 -14.06
CA TYR A 427 -9.16 5.95 -15.47
C TYR A 427 -8.72 4.74 -16.27
N ARG A 428 -9.63 4.17 -17.07
CA ARG A 428 -9.35 3.01 -17.95
C ARG A 428 -9.88 3.28 -19.34
N ILE A 429 -9.07 3.02 -20.35
CA ILE A 429 -9.35 3.27 -21.75
C ILE A 429 -9.50 1.93 -22.46
N TRP A 430 -10.52 1.80 -23.32
CA TRP A 430 -10.83 0.58 -24.07
C TRP A 430 -11.07 -0.64 -23.19
N THR A 431 -11.78 -0.45 -22.11
CA THR A 431 -12.12 -1.50 -21.13
C THR A 431 -12.68 -2.74 -21.82
N GLY A 432 -12.02 -3.89 -21.61
CA GLY A 432 -12.41 -5.17 -22.21
C GLY A 432 -12.16 -5.29 -23.72
N LYS A 433 -11.40 -4.39 -24.33
CA LYS A 433 -11.00 -4.44 -25.76
C LYS A 433 -9.53 -4.87 -25.91
N PRO A 434 -9.08 -5.25 -27.12
CA PRO A 434 -7.70 -5.71 -27.35
C PRO A 434 -6.59 -4.74 -26.93
N HIS A 435 -6.90 -3.47 -26.77
CA HIS A 435 -5.95 -2.42 -26.39
C HIS A 435 -6.28 -1.80 -25.03
N ASP A 436 -6.92 -2.55 -24.17
CA ASP A 436 -7.24 -2.16 -22.81
C ASP A 436 -6.00 -1.63 -22.06
N SER A 437 -6.11 -0.41 -21.55
CA SER A 437 -4.99 0.24 -20.85
C SER A 437 -4.72 -0.33 -19.46
N GLY A 438 -5.64 -1.09 -18.89
CA GLY A 438 -5.75 -1.27 -17.45
C GLY A 438 -6.20 0.01 -16.75
N SER A 439 -6.59 -0.11 -15.49
CA SER A 439 -6.92 1.04 -14.65
C SER A 439 -5.65 1.79 -14.25
N MET A 440 -5.69 3.11 -14.33
CA MET A 440 -4.56 4.02 -14.09
C MET A 440 -5.01 5.11 -13.13
N ILE A 441 -4.14 5.59 -12.26
CA ILE A 441 -4.45 6.68 -11.34
C ILE A 441 -4.01 8.01 -11.94
N TYR A 442 -4.94 8.96 -12.00
CA TYR A 442 -4.73 10.34 -12.41
C TYR A 442 -4.91 11.30 -11.24
N ILE A 443 -4.29 12.49 -11.35
CA ILE A 443 -4.44 13.61 -10.43
C ILE A 443 -4.68 14.91 -11.20
N ALA A 444 -5.46 15.81 -10.63
CA ALA A 444 -5.60 17.20 -11.10
C ALA A 444 -5.97 18.13 -9.95
N GLU A 445 -5.67 19.43 -10.10
CA GLU A 445 -6.17 20.46 -9.18
C GLU A 445 -7.65 20.77 -9.45
N THR A 446 -8.38 21.06 -8.36
CA THR A 446 -9.75 21.56 -8.40
C THR A 446 -9.90 22.78 -7.50
N SER A 447 -11.10 23.34 -7.46
CA SER A 447 -11.43 24.50 -6.61
C SER A 447 -12.65 24.19 -5.73
N PRO A 448 -12.63 24.56 -4.44
CA PRO A 448 -13.79 24.38 -3.57
C PRO A 448 -15.06 25.09 -4.06
N LYS A 449 -14.94 26.11 -4.93
CA LYS A 449 -16.09 26.84 -5.50
C LYS A 449 -16.88 26.02 -6.52
N ALA A 450 -16.20 25.11 -7.22
CA ALA A 450 -16.79 24.23 -8.23
C ALA A 450 -15.96 22.93 -8.31
N PRO A 451 -16.01 22.07 -7.27
CA PRO A 451 -15.08 20.94 -7.18
C PRO A 451 -15.26 19.89 -8.28
N TRP A 452 -16.42 19.90 -8.95
CA TRP A 452 -16.70 19.04 -10.12
C TRP A 452 -16.01 19.52 -11.42
N LYS A 453 -15.27 20.63 -11.38
CA LYS A 453 -14.55 21.17 -12.54
C LYS A 453 -13.08 21.29 -12.23
N LEU A 454 -12.25 20.60 -13.00
CA LEU A 454 -10.79 20.69 -12.88
C LEU A 454 -10.30 22.11 -13.23
N ILE A 455 -9.22 22.54 -12.60
CA ILE A 455 -8.52 23.80 -12.89
C ILE A 455 -7.10 23.58 -13.41
N SER A 456 -6.68 22.31 -13.52
CA SER A 456 -5.46 21.89 -14.21
C SER A 456 -5.77 20.75 -15.21
N GLU A 457 -4.83 20.46 -16.10
CA GLU A 457 -4.90 19.25 -16.91
C GLU A 457 -4.69 18.01 -16.03
N PRO A 458 -5.35 16.87 -16.33
CA PRO A 458 -5.09 15.59 -15.68
C PRO A 458 -3.67 15.10 -15.91
N VAL A 459 -3.03 14.66 -14.84
CA VAL A 459 -1.67 14.08 -14.86
C VAL A 459 -1.75 12.61 -14.45
N LEU A 460 -1.12 11.73 -15.22
CA LEU A 460 -0.99 10.31 -14.91
C LEU A 460 0.04 10.12 -13.79
N LEU A 461 -0.36 9.55 -12.66
CA LEU A 461 0.51 9.22 -11.54
C LEU A 461 1.08 7.80 -11.64
N THR A 462 0.22 6.81 -11.91
CA THR A 462 0.66 5.41 -11.93
C THR A 462 -0.21 4.55 -12.85
N ARG A 463 0.43 3.48 -13.36
CA ARG A 463 -0.18 2.36 -14.09
C ARG A 463 0.12 1.05 -13.35
N PRO A 464 -0.63 -0.04 -13.61
CA PRO A 464 -0.37 -1.35 -13.02
C PRO A 464 0.87 -2.02 -13.66
N VAL A 465 2.06 -1.50 -13.34
CA VAL A 465 3.32 -1.94 -13.97
C VAL A 465 4.00 -3.09 -13.24
N TYR A 466 3.62 -3.39 -12.00
CA TYR A 466 4.23 -4.46 -11.21
C TYR A 466 3.43 -5.77 -11.31
N GLY A 467 4.12 -6.90 -11.24
CA GLY A 467 3.49 -8.22 -11.36
C GLY A 467 2.37 -8.49 -10.35
N TRP A 468 2.47 -7.96 -9.11
CA TRP A 468 1.42 -8.12 -8.10
C TRP A 468 0.14 -7.33 -8.43
N GLU A 469 0.21 -6.28 -9.26
CA GLU A 469 -0.93 -5.49 -9.73
C GLU A 469 -1.69 -6.18 -10.87
N ASN A 470 -1.11 -7.25 -11.43
CA ASN A 470 -1.57 -7.91 -12.66
C ASN A 470 -1.86 -9.41 -12.50
N ILE A 471 -1.93 -9.90 -11.27
CA ILE A 471 -2.22 -11.31 -10.99
C ILE A 471 -3.53 -11.71 -11.70
N HIS A 472 -3.53 -12.82 -12.41
CA HIS A 472 -4.63 -13.31 -13.23
C HIS A 472 -5.08 -12.33 -14.33
N HIS A 473 -4.15 -11.49 -14.83
CA HIS A 473 -4.39 -10.52 -15.91
C HIS A 473 -5.41 -9.43 -15.56
N THR A 474 -5.47 -9.02 -14.30
CA THR A 474 -6.41 -7.97 -13.83
C THR A 474 -6.04 -6.58 -14.30
N ILE A 475 -4.75 -6.28 -14.54
CA ILE A 475 -4.21 -4.99 -15.01
C ILE A 475 -4.83 -3.78 -14.28
N ASN A 476 -4.70 -3.73 -12.97
CA ASN A 476 -5.50 -2.82 -12.15
C ASN A 476 -4.67 -1.95 -11.20
N ASN A 477 -4.83 -0.60 -11.30
CA ASN A 477 -4.56 0.37 -10.25
C ASN A 477 -5.80 1.22 -10.08
N GLU A 478 -6.51 1.06 -8.95
CA GLU A 478 -7.79 1.72 -8.69
C GLU A 478 -7.93 2.10 -7.21
N GLY A 479 -9.08 2.71 -6.84
CA GLY A 479 -9.38 3.08 -5.45
C GLY A 479 -8.34 4.01 -4.81
N PRO A 480 -7.91 5.12 -5.45
CA PRO A 480 -6.94 6.01 -4.84
C PRO A 480 -7.54 6.74 -3.65
N TYR A 481 -6.89 6.69 -2.49
CA TYR A 481 -7.29 7.45 -1.32
C TYR A 481 -6.09 8.12 -0.64
N ALA A 482 -6.14 9.43 -0.41
CA ALA A 482 -5.02 10.18 0.13
C ALA A 482 -5.25 10.63 1.58
N PHE A 483 -4.19 10.61 2.37
CA PHE A 483 -4.11 11.33 3.64
C PHE A 483 -2.75 12.00 3.81
N VAL A 484 -2.67 12.98 4.70
CA VAL A 484 -1.43 13.73 4.97
C VAL A 484 -1.02 13.52 6.41
N ALA A 485 0.21 13.07 6.61
CA ALA A 485 0.81 12.93 7.94
C ALA A 485 2.32 13.22 7.87
N ASN A 486 2.87 13.80 8.93
CA ASN A 486 4.31 14.04 9.09
C ASN A 486 4.96 14.76 7.88
N GLY A 487 4.24 15.69 7.23
CA GLY A 487 4.73 16.43 6.05
C GLY A 487 4.81 15.60 4.77
N THR A 488 4.16 14.43 4.73
CA THR A 488 4.09 13.53 3.59
C THR A 488 2.64 13.31 3.18
N VAL A 489 2.37 13.35 1.87
CA VAL A 489 1.14 12.84 1.27
C VAL A 489 1.32 11.34 1.05
N TYR A 490 0.43 10.56 1.64
CA TYR A 490 0.30 9.12 1.42
C TYR A 490 -0.93 8.90 0.54
N LEU A 491 -0.73 8.42 -0.67
CA LEU A 491 -1.80 8.04 -1.59
C LEU A 491 -1.80 6.52 -1.73
N THR A 492 -2.74 5.87 -1.07
CA THR A 492 -2.99 4.45 -1.26
C THR A 492 -3.77 4.21 -2.57
N TYR A 493 -3.61 3.05 -3.15
CA TYR A 493 -4.37 2.57 -4.29
C TYR A 493 -4.44 1.05 -4.22
N SER A 494 -5.25 0.41 -5.05
CA SER A 494 -5.36 -1.05 -5.06
C SER A 494 -4.99 -1.63 -6.41
N GLY A 495 -4.35 -2.81 -6.37
CA GLY A 495 -4.01 -3.61 -7.54
C GLY A 495 -4.49 -5.04 -7.40
N GLY A 496 -4.64 -5.76 -8.49
CA GLY A 496 -5.19 -7.11 -8.52
C GLY A 496 -6.70 -7.15 -8.72
N ALA A 497 -7.35 -8.29 -8.47
CA ALA A 497 -8.78 -8.51 -8.67
C ALA A 497 -9.60 -8.03 -7.47
N ALA A 498 -10.47 -7.04 -7.66
CA ALA A 498 -11.30 -6.42 -6.61
C ALA A 498 -12.23 -7.38 -5.85
N GLY A 499 -12.57 -8.51 -6.44
CA GLY A 499 -13.37 -9.59 -5.81
C GLY A 499 -12.58 -10.88 -5.65
N GLY A 500 -11.27 -10.81 -5.39
CA GLY A 500 -10.42 -11.97 -5.29
C GLY A 500 -9.24 -11.79 -4.33
N TYR A 501 -8.62 -12.90 -3.92
CA TYR A 501 -7.53 -12.96 -2.93
C TYR A 501 -6.31 -12.10 -3.29
N SER A 502 -6.11 -11.83 -4.58
CA SER A 502 -4.94 -11.11 -5.08
C SER A 502 -5.06 -9.58 -4.95
N TYR A 503 -6.22 -9.06 -4.59
CA TYR A 503 -6.39 -7.64 -4.35
C TYR A 503 -5.49 -7.18 -3.21
N ALA A 504 -4.81 -6.04 -3.38
CA ALA A 504 -3.82 -5.58 -2.42
C ALA A 504 -3.68 -4.06 -2.47
N VAL A 505 -3.33 -3.46 -1.34
CA VAL A 505 -3.10 -2.01 -1.23
C VAL A 505 -1.66 -1.67 -1.60
N GLY A 506 -1.50 -0.81 -2.61
CA GLY A 506 -0.26 -0.15 -2.97
C GLY A 506 -0.11 1.23 -2.35
N LEU A 507 1.05 1.84 -2.49
CA LEU A 507 1.34 3.15 -1.90
C LEU A 507 2.21 4.01 -2.81
N LEU A 508 1.75 5.24 -3.02
CA LEU A 508 2.54 6.35 -3.53
C LEU A 508 2.78 7.36 -2.41
N THR A 509 3.96 7.96 -2.37
CA THR A 509 4.29 9.01 -1.39
C THR A 509 4.93 10.20 -2.07
N ALA A 510 4.59 11.41 -1.61
CA ALA A 510 5.25 12.64 -2.02
C ALA A 510 5.38 13.58 -0.82
N LYS A 511 6.32 14.53 -0.84
CA LYS A 511 6.37 15.59 0.18
C LYS A 511 5.15 16.49 0.04
N ALA A 512 4.57 16.91 1.16
CA ALA A 512 3.36 17.73 1.19
C ALA A 512 3.55 19.15 0.58
N ASP A 513 4.78 19.61 0.46
CA ASP A 513 5.18 20.89 -0.13
C ASP A 513 5.70 20.77 -1.58
N ALA A 514 5.70 19.56 -2.15
CA ALA A 514 6.10 19.34 -3.54
C ALA A 514 5.00 19.77 -4.54
N ASP A 515 5.38 19.93 -5.81
CA ASP A 515 4.40 20.07 -6.89
C ASP A 515 3.80 18.70 -7.23
N LEU A 516 2.63 18.40 -6.67
CA LEU A 516 1.98 17.09 -6.80
C LEU A 516 1.50 16.79 -8.22
N LEU A 517 1.51 17.78 -9.12
CA LEU A 517 1.24 17.58 -10.55
C LEU A 517 2.50 17.17 -11.35
N ASP A 518 3.68 17.15 -10.72
CA ASP A 518 4.88 16.54 -11.28
C ASP A 518 4.95 15.04 -10.88
N PRO A 519 4.78 14.08 -11.80
CA PRO A 519 4.85 12.65 -11.48
C PRO A 519 6.19 12.22 -10.86
N SER A 520 7.27 12.96 -11.13
CA SER A 520 8.62 12.62 -10.66
C SER A 520 8.82 12.80 -9.16
N VAL A 521 7.97 13.57 -8.48
CA VAL A 521 8.03 13.77 -7.02
C VAL A 521 7.38 12.62 -6.25
N TRP A 522 6.61 11.76 -6.94
CA TRP A 522 5.95 10.63 -6.33
C TRP A 522 6.84 9.39 -6.33
N ASN A 523 6.96 8.78 -5.17
CA ASN A 523 7.63 7.50 -5.01
C ASN A 523 6.57 6.38 -4.92
N LYS A 524 6.56 5.49 -5.91
CA LYS A 524 5.71 4.30 -5.93
C LYS A 524 6.45 3.14 -5.25
N ARG A 525 5.85 2.56 -4.21
CA ARG A 525 6.42 1.38 -3.56
C ARG A 525 6.28 0.16 -4.47
N CYS A 526 7.38 -0.60 -4.62
CA CYS A 526 7.41 -1.74 -5.55
C CYS A 526 6.56 -2.93 -5.08
N THR A 527 6.31 -3.07 -3.78
CA THR A 527 5.53 -4.16 -3.17
C THR A 527 4.32 -3.60 -2.43
N PRO A 528 3.19 -4.35 -2.33
CA PRO A 528 2.02 -3.86 -1.61
C PRO A 528 2.32 -3.62 -0.12
N VAL A 529 1.57 -2.70 0.49
CA VAL A 529 1.65 -2.36 1.93
C VAL A 529 0.63 -3.11 2.77
N MET A 530 -0.35 -3.74 2.10
CA MET A 530 -1.34 -4.63 2.71
C MET A 530 -1.82 -5.62 1.66
N SER A 531 -1.73 -6.91 1.95
CA SER A 531 -2.13 -8.01 1.07
C SER A 531 -2.53 -9.23 1.90
N TYR A 532 -3.02 -10.28 1.28
CA TYR A 532 -3.35 -11.52 1.98
C TYR A 532 -2.14 -12.20 2.68
N TYR A 533 -0.90 -11.87 2.29
CA TYR A 533 0.30 -12.30 3.01
C TYR A 533 0.53 -11.55 4.32
N SER A 534 0.13 -10.28 4.39
CA SER A 534 0.36 -9.42 5.55
C SER A 534 -0.88 -9.23 6.43
N ALA A 535 -2.07 -9.42 5.86
CA ALA A 535 -3.37 -9.36 6.54
C ALA A 535 -3.88 -10.79 6.85
N GLU A 536 -4.90 -10.89 7.68
CA GLU A 536 -5.58 -12.17 7.97
C GLU A 536 -6.70 -12.44 6.97
N GLU A 537 -7.09 -11.44 6.17
CA GLU A 537 -8.15 -11.50 5.16
C GLU A 537 -7.57 -11.72 3.75
N PHE A 538 -8.39 -12.26 2.85
CA PHE A 538 -8.03 -12.47 1.46
C PHE A 538 -8.38 -11.24 0.62
N GLY A 539 -7.41 -10.70 -0.11
CA GLY A 539 -7.63 -9.60 -1.03
C GLY A 539 -8.07 -8.28 -0.37
N PRO A 540 -7.38 -7.79 0.69
CA PRO A 540 -7.73 -6.52 1.29
C PRO A 540 -7.36 -5.36 0.37
N GLY A 541 -8.34 -4.52 0.02
CA GLY A 541 -8.12 -3.36 -0.84
C GLY A 541 -9.28 -2.39 -0.86
N HIS A 542 -9.22 -1.41 -1.79
CA HIS A 542 -10.15 -0.30 -1.95
C HIS A 542 -10.48 0.36 -0.61
N ASN A 543 -9.46 0.93 -0.02
CA ASN A 543 -9.49 1.45 1.34
C ASN A 543 -9.87 2.94 1.39
N ALA A 544 -10.42 3.35 2.53
CA ALA A 544 -10.59 4.74 2.94
C ALA A 544 -10.02 4.95 4.36
N PHE A 545 -9.93 6.19 4.80
CA PHE A 545 -9.42 6.53 6.13
C PHE A 545 -10.39 7.44 6.89
N PHE A 546 -10.53 7.19 8.19
CA PHE A 546 -11.28 8.05 9.11
C PHE A 546 -10.66 8.07 10.50
N VAL A 547 -11.15 8.91 11.39
CA VAL A 547 -10.72 8.96 12.80
C VAL A 547 -11.84 8.44 13.68
N ASP A 548 -11.54 7.46 14.55
CA ASP A 548 -12.50 6.86 15.49
C ASP A 548 -12.76 7.75 16.73
N GLU A 549 -13.62 7.28 17.65
CA GLU A 549 -13.97 7.98 18.90
C GLU A 549 -12.77 8.17 19.84
N SER A 550 -11.76 7.33 19.71
CA SER A 550 -10.52 7.38 20.50
C SER A 550 -9.44 8.26 19.88
N GLY A 551 -9.70 8.86 18.70
CA GLY A 551 -8.74 9.66 17.96
C GLY A 551 -7.73 8.86 17.15
N ASN A 552 -7.94 7.56 16.94
CA ASN A 552 -7.08 6.73 16.12
C ASN A 552 -7.40 6.93 14.64
N LEU A 553 -6.35 7.02 13.80
CA LEU A 553 -6.51 6.88 12.37
C LEU A 553 -6.85 5.41 12.05
N MET A 554 -7.97 5.20 11.37
CA MET A 554 -8.46 3.90 10.95
C MET A 554 -8.40 3.78 9.44
N ILE A 555 -8.11 2.58 8.95
CA ILE A 555 -8.28 2.19 7.54
C ILE A 555 -9.50 1.27 7.44
N THR A 556 -10.44 1.61 6.55
CA THR A 556 -11.47 0.70 6.07
C THR A 556 -11.00 0.04 4.78
N PHE A 557 -11.48 -1.14 4.47
CA PHE A 557 -11.17 -1.88 3.25
C PHE A 557 -12.28 -2.90 2.96
N HIS A 558 -12.35 -3.42 1.76
CA HIS A 558 -13.07 -4.68 1.56
C HIS A 558 -12.09 -5.84 1.34
N ALA A 559 -12.56 -7.04 1.61
CA ALA A 559 -11.84 -8.29 1.44
C ALA A 559 -12.80 -9.47 1.27
N GLU A 560 -12.25 -10.65 1.00
CA GLU A 560 -12.98 -11.90 0.86
C GLU A 560 -12.86 -12.77 2.11
N GLU A 561 -13.92 -13.53 2.44
CA GLU A 561 -13.89 -14.49 3.56
C GLU A 561 -13.10 -15.78 3.22
N SER A 562 -12.80 -16.03 1.94
CA SER A 562 -12.12 -17.23 1.48
C SER A 562 -11.22 -16.96 0.28
N TYR A 563 -10.31 -17.91 0.03
CA TYR A 563 -9.41 -17.84 -1.12
C TYR A 563 -10.18 -18.10 -2.41
N ILE A 564 -10.50 -17.04 -3.14
CA ILE A 564 -11.09 -17.09 -4.48
C ILE A 564 -10.31 -16.18 -5.43
N LYS A 565 -10.33 -16.49 -6.73
CA LYS A 565 -9.55 -15.75 -7.74
C LYS A 565 -10.19 -14.44 -8.12
N ASP A 566 -11.51 -14.44 -8.29
CA ASP A 566 -12.31 -13.28 -8.66
C ASP A 566 -13.81 -13.59 -8.50
N GLY A 567 -14.65 -12.54 -8.43
CA GLY A 567 -16.10 -12.67 -8.36
C GLY A 567 -16.65 -13.07 -6.99
N GLY A 568 -15.88 -12.85 -5.92
CA GLY A 568 -16.32 -13.05 -4.54
C GLY A 568 -17.32 -12.02 -4.05
N LEU A 569 -17.96 -12.34 -2.92
CA LEU A 569 -18.83 -11.41 -2.20
C LEU A 569 -17.97 -10.54 -1.30
N ARG A 570 -17.69 -9.32 -1.73
CA ARG A 570 -16.83 -8.38 -1.02
C ARG A 570 -17.42 -7.99 0.33
N CYS A 571 -16.60 -8.03 1.36
CA CYS A 571 -17.02 -7.78 2.74
C CYS A 571 -16.20 -6.64 3.34
N SER A 572 -16.86 -5.68 4.00
CA SER A 572 -16.16 -4.58 4.66
C SER A 572 -15.38 -5.07 5.88
N GLY A 573 -14.19 -4.50 6.07
CA GLY A 573 -13.34 -4.63 7.24
C GLY A 573 -12.74 -3.29 7.65
N MET A 574 -12.18 -3.21 8.85
CA MET A 574 -11.40 -2.06 9.29
C MET A 574 -10.37 -2.44 10.34
N ARG A 575 -9.35 -1.61 10.47
CA ARG A 575 -8.33 -1.72 11.52
C ARG A 575 -7.65 -0.38 11.78
N ARG A 576 -6.93 -0.28 12.89
CA ARG A 576 -6.14 0.91 13.21
C ARG A 576 -4.91 1.00 12.32
N VAL A 577 -4.60 2.20 11.85
CA VAL A 577 -3.30 2.53 11.24
C VAL A 577 -2.30 2.81 12.36
N HIS A 578 -1.18 2.12 12.34
CA HIS A 578 -0.06 2.38 13.23
C HIS A 578 1.03 3.13 12.50
N PHE A 579 1.80 3.97 13.19
CA PHE A 579 3.01 4.57 12.63
C PHE A 579 4.23 3.92 13.27
N ASP A 580 5.11 3.34 12.45
CA ASP A 580 6.34 2.71 12.89
C ASP A 580 7.32 3.73 13.52
N ILE A 581 8.45 3.25 14.06
CA ILE A 581 9.45 4.11 14.68
C ILE A 581 10.04 5.18 13.73
N HIS A 582 9.95 4.96 12.43
CA HIS A 582 10.37 5.89 11.37
C HIS A 582 9.25 6.84 10.92
N GLY A 583 8.05 6.73 11.49
CA GLY A 583 6.88 7.54 11.15
C GLY A 583 6.16 7.11 9.87
N ASN A 584 6.41 5.89 9.35
CA ASN A 584 5.68 5.35 8.21
C ASN A 584 4.39 4.64 8.67
N PRO A 585 3.29 4.76 7.93
CA PRO A 585 2.05 4.08 8.26
C PRO A 585 2.16 2.56 8.01
N ARG A 586 1.63 1.79 8.95
CA ARG A 586 1.46 0.34 8.88
C ARG A 586 -0.03 0.02 8.82
N PHE A 587 -0.45 -0.66 7.77
CA PHE A 587 -1.86 -1.00 7.50
C PHE A 587 -2.19 -2.45 7.85
N ASP A 588 -1.18 -3.24 8.21
CA ASP A 588 -1.25 -4.68 8.50
C ASP A 588 -1.43 -5.01 9.99
N MET A 589 -1.89 -4.04 10.79
CA MET A 589 -2.08 -4.20 12.25
C MET A 589 -3.35 -5.00 12.56
N THR A 590 -3.24 -6.32 12.63
CA THR A 590 -4.36 -7.15 13.10
C THR A 590 -4.67 -6.87 14.58
N PRO A 591 -5.87 -7.16 15.09
CA PRO A 591 -6.21 -6.91 16.49
C PRO A 591 -5.22 -7.50 17.49
N LYS A 592 -4.72 -8.72 17.22
CA LYS A 592 -3.75 -9.42 18.09
C LYS A 592 -2.36 -8.79 18.05
N ARG A 593 -1.92 -8.29 16.89
CA ARG A 593 -0.65 -7.58 16.74
C ARG A 593 -0.71 -6.20 17.41
N ASP A 594 -1.87 -5.55 17.33
CA ASP A 594 -2.07 -4.20 17.87
C ASP A 594 -2.19 -4.19 19.41
N LEU A 595 -2.81 -5.20 20.00
CA LEU A 595 -2.85 -5.39 21.45
C LEU A 595 -2.80 -6.89 21.79
N ASN A 596 -1.67 -7.35 22.32
CA ASN A 596 -1.48 -8.74 22.73
C ASN A 596 -2.36 -9.04 23.96
N PRO A 597 -3.33 -9.98 23.88
CA PRO A 597 -4.22 -10.29 24.98
C PRO A 597 -3.52 -10.72 26.28
N GLN A 598 -2.30 -11.28 26.18
CA GLN A 598 -1.51 -11.72 27.33
C GLN A 598 -0.92 -10.54 28.13
N LEU A 599 -0.89 -9.34 27.54
CA LEU A 599 -0.28 -8.14 28.14
C LEU A 599 -1.34 -7.15 28.69
N CYS A 600 -2.63 -7.48 28.61
CA CYS A 600 -3.72 -6.56 28.92
C CYS A 600 -3.92 -6.31 30.41
N GLN A 601 -3.38 -7.14 31.33
CA GLN A 601 -3.55 -6.94 32.78
C GLN A 601 -2.47 -6.02 33.31
N VAL A 602 -2.90 -4.92 33.92
CA VAL A 602 -2.02 -3.88 34.47
C VAL A 602 -2.40 -3.51 35.90
N THR A 603 -1.46 -2.94 36.63
CA THR A 603 -1.70 -2.44 37.99
C THR A 603 -1.16 -1.01 38.11
N LEU A 604 -1.97 -0.12 38.68
CA LEU A 604 -1.66 1.29 38.88
C LEU A 604 -1.67 1.63 40.37
N ARG A 605 -0.66 2.36 40.81
CA ARG A 605 -0.70 3.02 42.14
C ARG A 605 -1.48 4.34 42.00
N VAL A 606 -2.61 4.41 42.67
CA VAL A 606 -3.51 5.59 42.67
C VAL A 606 -3.33 6.34 43.99
N VAL A 607 -3.15 7.65 43.92
CA VAL A 607 -3.15 8.56 45.08
C VAL A 607 -4.37 9.46 44.98
N VAL A 608 -5.32 9.28 45.89
CA VAL A 608 -6.46 10.18 46.05
C VAL A 608 -6.07 11.34 46.92
N LYS A 609 -6.29 12.58 46.46
CA LYS A 609 -6.00 13.84 47.20
C LYS A 609 -7.22 14.36 47.91
#